data_3e882cb6c65a3a9c972b060720ec5d0b
#
_entry.id   3e882cb6c65a3a9c972b060720ec5d0b
#
_cell.length_a   1.000
_cell.length_b   1.000
_cell.length_c   1.000
_cell.angle_alpha   90.00
_cell.angle_beta   90.00
_cell.angle_gamma   90.00
#
_symmetry.space_group_name_H-M   'P 1'
#
loop_
_entity.id
_entity.type
_entity.pdbx_description
1 polymer ?
#
loop_
_entity_poly.entity_id
_entity_poly.type
_entity_poly.pdbx_seq_one_letter_code
_entity_poly.pdbx_strand_id
1 'polypeptide(L)'
;MHICAWARAVRDNRGVTAPDPTAHSETPGPQAALDAQTVPGYQAALDPQDSPGGRVVGADHAALAARLVLPIIGIALAGTILGVATPITIAWMILVPAAIVLLVWKRPWRQRLDLRGLGIAALVGLLEVGYASLVFSAMNHLLVGTVAVFLMTIIIPVGVVHGRGKLRFLSLALALAGLVAFVSQAPPSTVNGNVQQASMMASIFAGLSLLLLTAVQAAVPRLGYDRGTIRGVGLTIAAAGFGVWDAVSGVIPALTGSFIAVIVAVSLLMFIIPAVLYRVGDQGAYTRTAARYNAFYPAVAMVVGGIVLGQVPSVLDLLGLALFTGALWTMSSVTIVPRRLFGKRGSGAVAAD
;
A
#
# COMPACT_ATOMS: atom_id res chain seq x y z
N MET A 1 -28.82 -17.83 1.83
CA MET A 1 -28.49 -19.20 1.38
C MET A 1 -27.21 -19.31 0.53
N HIS A 2 -26.52 -18.24 0.18
CA HIS A 2 -25.31 -18.27 -0.69
C HIS A 2 -23.97 -18.44 0.05
N ILE A 3 -23.92 -18.27 1.36
CA ILE A 3 -22.68 -18.37 2.16
C ILE A 3 -22.23 -19.85 2.35
N CYS A 4 -23.16 -20.80 2.38
CA CYS A 4 -22.82 -22.22 2.54
C CYS A 4 -22.27 -22.90 1.27
N ALA A 5 -22.55 -22.36 0.07
CA ALA A 5 -22.03 -22.90 -1.19
C ALA A 5 -20.54 -22.55 -1.35
N TRP A 6 -20.11 -21.37 -0.88
CA TRP A 6 -18.72 -20.93 -0.95
C TRP A 6 -17.80 -21.73 -0.03
N ALA A 7 -18.27 -22.11 1.16
CA ALA A 7 -17.50 -22.94 2.11
C ALA A 7 -17.23 -24.37 1.61
N ARG A 8 -18.06 -24.90 0.72
CA ARG A 8 -17.88 -26.23 0.10
C ARG A 8 -16.83 -26.19 -1.02
N ALA A 9 -16.82 -25.18 -1.87
CA ALA A 9 -15.84 -25.04 -2.98
C ALA A 9 -14.39 -24.95 -2.50
N VAL A 10 -14.16 -24.42 -1.29
CA VAL A 10 -12.80 -24.32 -0.69
C VAL A 10 -12.33 -25.65 -0.11
N ARG A 11 -13.23 -26.61 0.15
CA ARG A 11 -12.89 -27.92 0.73
C ARG A 11 -12.50 -28.97 -0.31
N ASP A 12 -13.05 -28.87 -1.51
CA ASP A 12 -12.86 -29.89 -2.56
C ASP A 12 -11.55 -29.76 -3.36
N ASN A 13 -10.79 -28.68 -3.16
CA ASN A 13 -9.51 -28.47 -3.83
C ASN A 13 -8.30 -29.05 -3.08
N ARG A 14 -8.49 -30.03 -2.16
CA ARG A 14 -7.41 -30.77 -1.46
C ARG A 14 -7.22 -32.18 -1.98
N GLY A 15 -7.50 -32.43 -3.24
CA GLY A 15 -7.21 -33.69 -3.92
C GLY A 15 -5.75 -33.77 -4.38
N VAL A 16 -4.78 -33.63 -3.49
CA VAL A 16 -3.41 -34.08 -3.76
C VAL A 16 -3.31 -35.50 -3.26
N THR A 17 -3.34 -36.47 -4.18
CA THR A 17 -3.05 -37.90 -3.95
C THR A 17 -1.65 -38.01 -3.36
N ALA A 18 -1.55 -38.74 -2.23
CA ALA A 18 -0.28 -39.09 -1.62
C ALA A 18 0.58 -39.93 -2.60
N PRO A 19 1.89 -39.67 -2.68
CA PRO A 19 2.78 -40.50 -3.50
C PRO A 19 2.94 -41.92 -2.91
N ASP A 20 2.99 -42.87 -3.82
CA ASP A 20 3.16 -44.33 -3.54
C ASP A 20 4.51 -44.56 -2.83
N PRO A 21 4.53 -45.28 -1.68
CA PRO A 21 5.74 -45.48 -0.87
C PRO A 21 6.71 -46.54 -1.43
N THR A 22 6.49 -47.11 -2.62
CA THR A 22 7.31 -48.20 -3.19
C THR A 22 8.29 -47.78 -4.29
N ALA A 23 8.44 -46.50 -4.59
CA ALA A 23 9.44 -46.06 -5.54
C ALA A 23 10.84 -46.07 -4.92
N HIS A 24 11.71 -46.94 -5.44
CA HIS A 24 13.09 -47.11 -5.02
C HIS A 24 13.88 -45.79 -4.98
N SER A 25 14.58 -45.59 -3.86
CA SER A 25 15.45 -44.46 -3.58
C SER A 25 16.73 -44.51 -4.45
N GLU A 26 16.70 -43.95 -5.65
CA GLU A 26 17.94 -43.48 -6.28
C GLU A 26 18.25 -42.09 -5.74
N THR A 27 19.35 -41.99 -5.02
CA THR A 27 19.87 -40.72 -4.49
C THR A 27 20.26 -39.83 -5.68
N PRO A 28 19.59 -38.71 -5.91
CA PRO A 28 19.94 -37.82 -7.03
C PRO A 28 21.31 -37.21 -6.79
N GLY A 29 22.18 -37.25 -7.80
CA GLY A 29 23.51 -36.64 -7.73
C GLY A 29 23.46 -35.13 -7.49
N PRO A 30 24.57 -34.52 -7.04
CA PRO A 30 24.63 -33.10 -6.63
C PRO A 30 24.14 -32.09 -7.67
N GLN A 31 24.12 -32.45 -8.94
CA GLN A 31 23.62 -31.61 -10.04
C GLN A 31 22.09 -31.53 -10.12
N ALA A 32 21.38 -32.61 -9.80
CA ALA A 32 19.93 -32.62 -9.78
C ALA A 32 19.34 -31.76 -8.64
N ALA A 33 20.11 -31.56 -7.55
CA ALA A 33 19.72 -30.69 -6.46
C ALA A 33 19.87 -29.18 -6.77
N LEU A 34 20.72 -28.83 -7.74
CA LEU A 34 20.87 -27.43 -8.18
C LEU A 34 19.77 -27.02 -9.17
N ASP A 35 19.29 -27.95 -10.01
CA ASP A 35 18.24 -27.70 -10.98
C ASP A 35 16.83 -27.66 -10.33
N ALA A 36 16.65 -28.34 -9.19
CA ALA A 36 15.41 -28.28 -8.41
C ALA A 36 15.17 -26.97 -7.68
N GLN A 37 16.17 -26.07 -7.60
CA GLN A 37 16.02 -24.73 -7.00
C GLN A 37 15.59 -23.64 -8.02
N THR A 38 15.44 -23.95 -9.27
CA THR A 38 14.71 -23.11 -10.22
C THR A 38 13.22 -23.29 -9.97
N VAL A 39 12.68 -22.52 -9.01
CA VAL A 39 11.25 -22.49 -8.71
C VAL A 39 10.49 -22.15 -10.02
N PRO A 40 9.72 -23.10 -10.61
CA PRO A 40 9.05 -22.88 -11.91
C PRO A 40 8.06 -21.71 -11.90
N GLY A 41 7.61 -21.26 -10.73
CA GLY A 41 6.67 -20.16 -10.57
C GLY A 41 7.24 -18.77 -10.81
N TYR A 42 8.57 -18.57 -10.84
CA TYR A 42 9.14 -17.22 -10.99
C TYR A 42 9.43 -16.83 -12.45
N GLN A 43 9.68 -17.79 -13.33
CA GLN A 43 9.84 -17.56 -14.76
C GLN A 43 8.49 -17.42 -15.48
N ALA A 44 7.46 -18.18 -15.08
CA ALA A 44 6.10 -18.03 -15.62
C ALA A 44 5.47 -16.66 -15.30
N ALA A 45 5.93 -15.97 -14.25
CA ALA A 45 5.49 -14.62 -13.93
C ALA A 45 6.13 -13.53 -14.81
N LEU A 46 7.14 -13.87 -15.61
CA LEU A 46 7.87 -12.95 -16.49
C LEU A 46 7.55 -13.14 -17.98
N ASP A 47 6.86 -14.21 -18.35
CA ASP A 47 6.48 -14.49 -19.74
C ASP A 47 4.97 -14.27 -19.93
N PRO A 48 4.55 -13.14 -20.55
CA PRO A 48 3.14 -12.79 -20.68
C PRO A 48 2.38 -13.63 -21.72
N GLN A 49 3.07 -14.54 -22.44
CA GLN A 49 2.48 -15.23 -23.59
C GLN A 49 1.83 -16.57 -23.28
N ASP A 50 2.09 -17.20 -22.13
CA ASP A 50 1.61 -18.55 -21.83
C ASP A 50 0.52 -18.64 -20.73
N SER A 51 -0.13 -17.53 -20.38
CA SER A 51 -1.36 -17.61 -19.57
C SER A 51 -2.48 -18.14 -20.47
N PRO A 52 -3.17 -19.26 -20.11
CA PRO A 52 -4.40 -19.66 -20.79
C PRO A 52 -5.43 -18.55 -20.59
N GLY A 53 -5.37 -17.57 -21.49
CA GLY A 53 -6.15 -16.35 -21.48
C GLY A 53 -7.61 -16.63 -21.78
N GLY A 54 -8.42 -16.69 -20.80
CA GLY A 54 -9.85 -16.82 -20.96
C GLY A 54 -10.63 -16.31 -19.77
N ARG A 55 -11.02 -15.04 -19.80
CA ARG A 55 -12.20 -14.51 -19.11
C ARG A 55 -12.15 -14.30 -17.59
N VAL A 56 -11.39 -13.28 -17.13
CA VAL A 56 -11.74 -12.56 -15.89
C VAL A 56 -11.53 -11.04 -16.02
N VAL A 57 -11.54 -10.48 -17.22
CA VAL A 57 -11.15 -9.09 -17.50
C VAL A 57 -12.00 -8.05 -16.74
N GLY A 58 -13.30 -8.30 -16.54
CA GLY A 58 -14.17 -7.32 -15.91
C GLY A 58 -14.08 -7.26 -14.38
N ALA A 59 -13.97 -8.42 -13.72
CA ALA A 59 -13.89 -8.49 -12.26
C ALA A 59 -12.57 -7.93 -11.71
N ASP A 60 -11.48 -8.11 -12.45
CA ASP A 60 -10.16 -7.61 -12.06
C ASP A 60 -10.07 -6.08 -12.14
N HIS A 61 -10.65 -5.46 -13.17
CA HIS A 61 -10.71 -4.01 -13.27
C HIS A 61 -11.58 -3.37 -12.19
N ALA A 62 -12.72 -3.98 -11.85
CA ALA A 62 -13.56 -3.52 -10.74
C ALA A 62 -12.84 -3.61 -9.39
N ALA A 63 -12.12 -4.70 -9.14
CA ALA A 63 -11.33 -4.87 -7.93
C ALA A 63 -10.18 -3.85 -7.85
N LEU A 64 -9.50 -3.54 -8.96
CA LEU A 64 -8.46 -2.51 -9.02
C LEU A 64 -9.03 -1.11 -8.77
N ALA A 65 -10.17 -0.78 -9.40
CA ALA A 65 -10.85 0.50 -9.18
C ALA A 65 -11.31 0.64 -7.73
N ALA A 66 -11.91 -0.41 -7.15
CA ALA A 66 -12.33 -0.41 -5.76
C ALA A 66 -11.15 -0.20 -4.80
N ARG A 67 -10.00 -0.84 -5.06
CA ARG A 67 -8.77 -0.66 -4.27
C ARG A 67 -8.21 0.76 -4.33
N LEU A 68 -8.41 1.45 -5.43
CA LEU A 68 -8.03 2.85 -5.58
C LEU A 68 -9.00 3.77 -4.84
N VAL A 69 -10.30 3.59 -5.08
CA VAL A 69 -11.33 4.52 -4.66
C VAL A 69 -11.67 4.39 -3.17
N LEU A 70 -11.78 3.16 -2.65
CA LEU A 70 -12.23 2.94 -1.27
C LEU A 70 -11.32 3.57 -0.21
N PRO A 71 -9.97 3.44 -0.28
CA PRO A 71 -9.10 4.12 0.67
C PRO A 71 -9.22 5.64 0.59
N ILE A 72 -9.43 6.20 -0.61
CA ILE A 72 -9.61 7.65 -0.79
C ILE A 72 -10.90 8.13 -0.15
N ILE A 73 -12.01 7.38 -0.32
CA ILE A 73 -13.27 7.68 0.38
C ILE A 73 -13.05 7.60 1.90
N GLY A 74 -12.33 6.59 2.38
CA GLY A 74 -11.99 6.47 3.79
C GLY A 74 -11.20 7.67 4.30
N ILE A 75 -10.17 8.12 3.56
CA ILE A 75 -9.39 9.32 3.89
C ILE A 75 -10.30 10.56 3.95
N ALA A 76 -11.15 10.77 2.94
CA ALA A 76 -12.07 11.92 2.92
C ALA A 76 -13.09 11.88 4.07
N LEU A 77 -13.63 10.69 4.40
CA LEU A 77 -14.51 10.53 5.57
C LEU A 77 -13.79 10.84 6.88
N ALA A 78 -12.53 10.44 7.05
CA ALA A 78 -11.73 10.85 8.21
C ALA A 78 -11.62 12.37 8.31
N GLY A 79 -11.58 13.07 7.19
CA GLY A 79 -11.59 14.54 7.12
C GLY A 79 -12.77 15.18 7.85
N THR A 80 -13.93 14.51 7.91
CA THR A 80 -15.13 15.03 8.58
C THR A 80 -15.01 15.09 10.12
N ILE A 81 -14.06 14.36 10.70
CA ILE A 81 -13.83 14.27 12.15
C ILE A 81 -12.52 14.89 12.62
N LEU A 82 -11.72 15.50 11.71
CA LEU A 82 -10.43 16.11 12.05
C LEU A 82 -10.53 17.26 13.07
N GLY A 83 -11.70 17.91 13.18
CA GLY A 83 -11.95 18.93 14.20
C GLY A 83 -12.26 18.40 15.62
N VAL A 84 -12.47 17.07 15.75
CA VAL A 84 -12.91 16.46 17.02
C VAL A 84 -11.73 15.91 17.81
N ALA A 85 -10.68 15.45 17.14
CA ALA A 85 -9.50 14.83 17.76
C ALA A 85 -8.23 15.15 16.97
N THR A 86 -7.07 14.91 17.59
CA THR A 86 -5.78 15.11 16.92
C THR A 86 -5.61 14.10 15.77
N PRO A 87 -4.85 14.43 14.71
CA PRO A 87 -4.61 13.51 13.60
C PRO A 87 -4.04 12.16 14.04
N ILE A 88 -3.17 12.12 15.03
CA ILE A 88 -2.59 10.88 15.55
C ILE A 88 -3.63 10.05 16.32
N THR A 89 -4.51 10.71 17.09
CA THR A 89 -5.61 10.06 17.80
C THR A 89 -6.57 9.40 16.82
N ILE A 90 -6.97 10.10 15.77
CA ILE A 90 -7.81 9.52 14.71
C ILE A 90 -7.09 8.37 14.02
N ALA A 91 -5.79 8.52 13.72
CA ALA A 91 -5.01 7.49 13.05
C ALA A 91 -5.01 6.16 13.83
N TRP A 92 -4.64 6.17 15.12
CA TRP A 92 -4.60 4.91 15.87
C TRP A 92 -6.01 4.34 16.14
N MET A 93 -7.02 5.19 16.36
CA MET A 93 -8.40 4.72 16.54
C MET A 93 -8.94 3.99 15.33
N ILE A 94 -8.63 4.45 14.11
CA ILE A 94 -8.99 3.76 12.86
C ILE A 94 -8.29 2.40 12.75
N LEU A 95 -7.10 2.24 13.31
CA LEU A 95 -6.38 0.96 13.27
C LEU A 95 -6.97 -0.08 14.21
N VAL A 96 -7.69 0.30 15.28
CA VAL A 96 -8.29 -0.64 16.24
C VAL A 96 -9.24 -1.65 15.56
N PRO A 97 -10.27 -1.24 14.80
CA PRO A 97 -11.14 -2.21 14.13
C PRO A 97 -10.39 -3.07 13.12
N ALA A 98 -9.42 -2.48 12.37
CA ALA A 98 -8.60 -3.22 11.43
C ALA A 98 -7.73 -4.28 12.13
N ALA A 99 -7.12 -3.92 13.27
CA ALA A 99 -6.33 -4.82 14.10
C ALA A 99 -7.18 -6.00 14.59
N ILE A 100 -8.36 -5.73 15.17
CA ILE A 100 -9.28 -6.76 15.65
C ILE A 100 -9.64 -7.74 14.52
N VAL A 101 -10.06 -7.22 13.35
CA VAL A 101 -10.44 -8.07 12.21
C VAL A 101 -9.25 -8.93 11.74
N LEU A 102 -8.06 -8.33 11.60
CA LEU A 102 -6.88 -9.07 11.15
C LEU A 102 -6.40 -10.08 12.19
N LEU A 103 -6.47 -9.78 13.50
CA LEU A 103 -6.15 -10.72 14.56
C LEU A 103 -7.08 -11.94 14.53
N VAL A 104 -8.40 -11.71 14.46
CA VAL A 104 -9.39 -12.80 14.41
C VAL A 104 -9.20 -13.63 13.14
N TRP A 105 -8.93 -12.98 12.02
CA TRP A 105 -8.79 -13.67 10.74
C TRP A 105 -7.49 -14.45 10.62
N LYS A 106 -6.36 -13.86 11.00
CA LYS A 106 -5.02 -14.44 10.84
C LYS A 106 -4.59 -15.33 12.00
N ARG A 107 -5.24 -15.18 13.16
CA ARG A 107 -4.98 -15.97 14.38
C ARG A 107 -3.49 -16.07 14.70
N PRO A 108 -2.78 -14.93 14.92
CA PRO A 108 -1.33 -14.88 15.09
C PRO A 108 -0.85 -15.73 16.27
N TRP A 109 -1.71 -15.98 17.27
CA TRP A 109 -1.41 -16.87 18.42
C TRP A 109 -1.14 -18.34 18.03
N ARG A 110 -1.47 -18.72 16.78
CA ARG A 110 -1.14 -20.05 16.22
C ARG A 110 0.24 -20.08 15.55
N GLN A 111 0.85 -18.94 15.36
CA GLN A 111 2.17 -18.79 14.75
C GLN A 111 3.14 -18.30 15.83
N ARG A 112 4.31 -18.97 15.95
CA ARG A 112 5.36 -18.50 16.87
C ARG A 112 6.08 -17.33 16.22
N LEU A 113 5.78 -16.12 16.69
CA LEU A 113 6.55 -14.94 16.33
C LEU A 113 7.73 -14.83 17.32
N ASP A 114 8.94 -14.82 16.80
CA ASP A 114 10.15 -14.51 17.54
C ASP A 114 10.29 -12.99 17.75
N LEU A 115 11.29 -12.57 18.52
CA LEU A 115 11.56 -11.16 18.80
C LEU A 115 11.79 -10.35 17.51
N ARG A 116 12.41 -10.96 16.49
CA ARG A 116 12.61 -10.33 15.18
C ARG A 116 11.29 -10.08 14.47
N GLY A 117 10.39 -11.06 14.46
CA GLY A 117 9.04 -10.94 13.91
C GLY A 117 8.22 -9.86 14.61
N LEU A 118 8.31 -9.77 15.96
CA LEU A 118 7.67 -8.71 16.73
C LEU A 118 8.25 -7.33 16.40
N GLY A 119 9.57 -7.20 16.24
CA GLY A 119 10.23 -5.95 15.84
C GLY A 119 9.78 -5.48 14.45
N ILE A 120 9.67 -6.41 13.50
CA ILE A 120 9.16 -6.10 12.15
C ILE A 120 7.67 -5.70 12.22
N ALA A 121 6.87 -6.38 13.02
CA ALA A 121 5.47 -6.04 13.23
C ALA A 121 5.32 -4.63 13.84
N ALA A 122 6.09 -4.31 14.87
CA ALA A 122 6.09 -2.98 15.49
C ALA A 122 6.46 -1.88 14.47
N LEU A 123 7.48 -2.13 13.62
CA LEU A 123 7.86 -1.21 12.54
C LEU A 123 6.72 -1.01 11.53
N VAL A 124 6.04 -2.09 11.12
CA VAL A 124 4.89 -2.01 10.21
C VAL A 124 3.76 -1.19 10.85
N GLY A 125 3.44 -1.43 12.11
CA GLY A 125 2.42 -0.68 12.84
C GLY A 125 2.77 0.80 12.96
N LEU A 126 4.02 1.13 13.30
CA LEU A 126 4.50 2.51 13.40
C LEU A 126 4.41 3.24 12.04
N LEU A 127 4.79 2.57 10.95
CA LEU A 127 4.68 3.14 9.60
C LEU A 127 3.21 3.35 9.18
N GLU A 128 2.29 2.46 9.54
CA GLU A 128 0.84 2.60 9.26
C GLU A 128 0.25 3.81 10.03
N VAL A 129 0.52 3.93 11.34
CA VAL A 129 0.08 5.10 12.13
C VAL A 129 0.73 6.37 11.61
N GLY A 130 2.04 6.34 11.35
CA GLY A 130 2.79 7.47 10.81
C GLY A 130 2.21 7.95 9.49
N TYR A 131 1.96 7.04 8.57
CA TYR A 131 1.29 7.34 7.30
C TYR A 131 -0.07 8.00 7.51
N ALA A 132 -0.95 7.38 8.30
CA ALA A 132 -2.29 7.89 8.51
C ALA A 132 -2.31 9.25 9.23
N SER A 133 -1.51 9.42 10.28
CA SER A 133 -1.44 10.67 11.06
C SER A 133 -0.89 11.83 10.22
N LEU A 134 0.12 11.58 9.36
CA LEU A 134 0.69 12.58 8.48
C LEU A 134 -0.29 12.99 7.37
N VAL A 135 -1.04 12.03 6.78
CA VAL A 135 -2.12 12.31 5.82
C VAL A 135 -3.19 13.19 6.48
N PHE A 136 -3.67 12.82 7.66
CA PHE A 136 -4.72 13.57 8.36
C PHE A 136 -4.22 14.95 8.82
N SER A 137 -2.97 15.06 9.26
CA SER A 137 -2.35 16.35 9.58
C SER A 137 -2.32 17.28 8.36
N ALA A 138 -1.97 16.75 7.21
CA ALA A 138 -1.94 17.53 5.97
C ALA A 138 -3.33 17.99 5.53
N MET A 139 -4.35 17.14 5.69
CA MET A 139 -5.74 17.45 5.31
C MET A 139 -6.38 18.58 6.12
N ASN A 140 -5.83 18.94 7.25
CA ASN A 140 -6.32 20.10 8.02
C ASN A 140 -6.16 21.42 7.25
N HIS A 141 -5.25 21.47 6.27
CA HIS A 141 -4.89 22.72 5.59
C HIS A 141 -4.77 22.57 4.06
N LEU A 142 -4.88 21.35 3.54
CA LEU A 142 -4.79 21.06 2.11
C LEU A 142 -6.03 20.30 1.63
N LEU A 143 -6.36 20.49 0.35
CA LEU A 143 -7.36 19.67 -0.34
C LEU A 143 -6.90 18.20 -0.36
N VAL A 144 -7.83 17.25 -0.30
CA VAL A 144 -7.52 15.80 -0.36
C VAL A 144 -6.71 15.45 -1.61
N GLY A 145 -7.07 16.05 -2.76
CA GLY A 145 -6.33 15.87 -4.01
C GLY A 145 -4.90 16.41 -3.94
N THR A 146 -4.70 17.56 -3.30
CA THR A 146 -3.37 18.15 -3.10
C THR A 146 -2.51 17.28 -2.20
N VAL A 147 -3.07 16.76 -1.09
CA VAL A 147 -2.40 15.77 -0.22
C VAL A 147 -1.96 14.55 -1.04
N ALA A 148 -2.85 14.04 -1.91
CA ALA A 148 -2.56 12.89 -2.76
C ALA A 148 -1.43 13.16 -3.77
N VAL A 149 -1.34 14.38 -4.34
CA VAL A 149 -0.23 14.79 -5.21
C VAL A 149 1.10 14.75 -4.47
N PHE A 150 1.18 15.42 -3.30
CA PHE A 150 2.42 15.44 -2.53
C PHE A 150 2.82 14.07 -1.99
N LEU A 151 1.85 13.25 -1.59
CA LEU A 151 2.06 11.87 -1.18
C LEU A 151 2.68 11.03 -2.31
N MET A 152 2.18 11.18 -3.54
CA MET A 152 2.68 10.45 -4.71
C MET A 152 3.99 11.00 -5.27
N THR A 153 4.43 12.18 -4.85
CA THR A 153 5.68 12.81 -5.32
C THR A 153 6.89 11.89 -5.11
N ILE A 154 6.90 11.10 -4.04
CA ILE A 154 8.02 10.19 -3.74
C ILE A 154 8.20 9.09 -4.80
N ILE A 155 7.17 8.75 -5.55
CA ILE A 155 7.22 7.72 -6.60
C ILE A 155 8.04 8.19 -7.79
N ILE A 156 8.01 9.49 -8.10
CA ILE A 156 8.66 10.06 -9.29
C ILE A 156 10.20 9.88 -9.26
N PRO A 157 10.92 10.28 -8.20
CA PRO A 157 12.38 10.03 -8.11
C PRO A 157 12.72 8.54 -8.20
N VAL A 158 11.95 7.68 -7.55
CA VAL A 158 12.15 6.22 -7.60
C VAL A 158 12.04 5.72 -9.05
N GLY A 159 11.01 6.15 -9.78
CA GLY A 159 10.81 5.80 -11.18
C GLY A 159 11.90 6.37 -12.10
N VAL A 160 12.38 7.59 -11.85
CA VAL A 160 13.47 8.22 -12.61
C VAL A 160 14.79 7.46 -12.43
N VAL A 161 15.11 7.06 -11.20
CA VAL A 161 16.38 6.35 -10.88
C VAL A 161 16.38 4.92 -11.46
N HIS A 162 15.26 4.20 -11.34
CA HIS A 162 15.18 2.79 -11.74
C HIS A 162 14.61 2.57 -13.14
N GLY A 163 13.98 3.59 -13.74
CA GLY A 163 13.38 3.52 -15.06
C GLY A 163 14.39 3.64 -16.19
N ARG A 164 14.05 3.09 -17.36
CA ARG A 164 14.79 3.23 -18.61
C ARG A 164 13.97 3.99 -19.64
N GLY A 165 14.66 4.73 -20.51
CA GLY A 165 14.04 5.49 -21.60
C GLY A 165 13.88 6.98 -21.31
N LYS A 166 13.59 7.76 -22.36
CA LYS A 166 13.48 9.23 -22.28
C LYS A 166 12.21 9.69 -21.56
N LEU A 167 11.15 8.87 -21.52
CA LEU A 167 9.87 9.19 -20.89
C LEU A 167 9.99 9.51 -19.39
N ARG A 168 11.02 8.96 -18.71
CA ARG A 168 11.28 9.29 -17.30
C ARG A 168 11.57 10.78 -17.05
N PHE A 169 12.28 11.41 -17.98
CA PHE A 169 12.58 12.84 -17.88
C PHE A 169 11.35 13.72 -18.18
N LEU A 170 10.51 13.29 -19.14
CA LEU A 170 9.23 13.94 -19.39
C LEU A 170 8.32 13.83 -18.14
N SER A 171 8.23 12.65 -17.53
CA SER A 171 7.49 12.46 -16.29
C SER A 171 8.01 13.37 -15.17
N LEU A 172 9.33 13.50 -15.02
CA LEU A 172 9.93 14.42 -14.03
C LEU A 172 9.56 15.87 -14.32
N ALA A 173 9.67 16.31 -15.58
CA ALA A 173 9.34 17.68 -15.98
C ALA A 173 7.85 18.01 -15.71
N LEU A 174 6.94 17.10 -16.08
CA LEU A 174 5.51 17.26 -15.82
C LEU A 174 5.21 17.28 -14.30
N ALA A 175 5.87 16.42 -13.52
CA ALA A 175 5.70 16.39 -12.07
C ALA A 175 6.18 17.69 -11.43
N LEU A 176 7.34 18.18 -11.81
CA LEU A 176 7.88 19.45 -11.30
C LEU A 176 6.97 20.62 -11.67
N ALA A 177 6.50 20.71 -12.92
CA ALA A 177 5.56 21.74 -13.35
C ALA A 177 4.24 21.66 -12.55
N GLY A 178 3.70 20.47 -12.33
CA GLY A 178 2.51 20.25 -11.50
C GLY A 178 2.73 20.68 -10.05
N LEU A 179 3.85 20.32 -9.44
CA LEU A 179 4.19 20.74 -8.07
C LEU A 179 4.36 22.25 -7.95
N VAL A 180 5.01 22.90 -8.92
CA VAL A 180 5.14 24.36 -8.95
C VAL A 180 3.76 25.02 -8.97
N ALA A 181 2.79 24.51 -9.75
CA ALA A 181 1.43 25.03 -9.78
C ALA A 181 0.74 24.95 -8.39
N PHE A 182 0.96 23.87 -7.61
CA PHE A 182 0.43 23.77 -6.24
C PHE A 182 1.17 24.68 -5.25
N VAL A 183 2.50 24.73 -5.31
CA VAL A 183 3.31 25.53 -4.38
C VAL A 183 3.11 27.03 -4.61
N SER A 184 2.90 27.46 -5.85
CA SER A 184 2.69 28.88 -6.19
C SER A 184 1.42 29.48 -5.59
N GLN A 185 0.49 28.68 -5.11
CA GLN A 185 -0.72 29.10 -4.42
C GLN A 185 -0.50 29.37 -2.92
N ALA A 186 0.61 28.88 -2.37
CA ALA A 186 0.95 29.15 -0.98
C ALA A 186 1.37 30.61 -0.80
N PRO A 187 0.68 31.42 0.01
CA PRO A 187 1.06 32.80 0.22
C PRO A 187 2.46 32.86 0.86
N PRO A 188 3.39 33.63 0.27
CA PRO A 188 4.74 33.72 0.82
C PRO A 188 4.71 34.42 2.20
N SER A 189 5.46 33.87 3.14
CA SER A 189 5.82 34.45 4.44
C SER A 189 4.69 34.88 5.40
N THR A 190 3.47 34.37 5.23
CA THR A 190 2.40 34.53 6.23
C THR A 190 2.37 33.33 7.18
N VAL A 191 1.80 33.49 8.38
CA VAL A 191 1.59 32.36 9.31
C VAL A 191 0.83 31.21 8.62
N ASN A 192 -0.16 31.53 7.79
CA ASN A 192 -0.91 30.55 7.01
C ASN A 192 -0.04 29.85 5.94
N GLY A 193 0.91 30.57 5.33
CA GLY A 193 1.86 29.99 4.38
C GLY A 193 2.78 28.96 5.01
N ASN A 194 3.29 29.22 6.23
CA ASN A 194 4.14 28.27 6.95
C ASN A 194 3.37 26.98 7.33
N VAL A 195 2.11 27.11 7.75
CA VAL A 195 1.24 25.97 8.04
C VAL A 195 0.95 25.14 6.79
N GLN A 196 0.69 25.79 5.67
CA GLN A 196 0.47 25.10 4.40
C GLN A 196 1.73 24.37 3.94
N GLN A 197 2.92 24.98 4.05
CA GLN A 197 4.19 24.32 3.74
C GLN A 197 4.44 23.11 4.65
N ALA A 198 4.18 23.23 5.96
CA ALA A 198 4.28 22.11 6.89
C ALA A 198 3.34 20.96 6.48
N SER A 199 2.12 21.26 6.02
CA SER A 199 1.16 20.26 5.55
C SER A 199 1.61 19.58 4.23
N MET A 200 2.24 20.33 3.32
CA MET A 200 2.87 19.75 2.12
C MET A 200 4.00 18.79 2.51
N MET A 201 4.87 19.17 3.45
CA MET A 201 5.94 18.30 3.96
C MET A 201 5.37 17.07 4.66
N ALA A 202 4.31 17.22 5.47
CA ALA A 202 3.64 16.08 6.08
C ALA A 202 3.13 15.08 5.02
N SER A 203 2.57 15.56 3.90
CA SER A 203 2.13 14.71 2.79
C SER A 203 3.29 13.95 2.14
N ILE A 204 4.45 14.61 1.94
CA ILE A 204 5.65 13.98 1.38
C ILE A 204 6.18 12.90 2.35
N PHE A 205 6.24 13.19 3.65
CA PHE A 205 6.64 12.19 4.65
C PHE A 205 5.64 11.05 4.77
N ALA A 206 4.34 11.30 4.57
CA ALA A 206 3.35 10.23 4.46
C ALA A 206 3.66 9.32 3.26
N GLY A 207 4.01 9.90 2.10
CA GLY A 207 4.44 9.14 0.93
C GLY A 207 5.69 8.30 1.20
N LEU A 208 6.67 8.84 1.92
CA LEU A 208 7.87 8.11 2.33
C LEU A 208 7.51 6.95 3.29
N SER A 209 6.64 7.18 4.27
CA SER A 209 6.15 6.14 5.18
C SER A 209 5.45 5.02 4.40
N LEU A 210 4.61 5.36 3.41
CA LEU A 210 3.95 4.38 2.55
C LEU A 210 4.95 3.60 1.69
N LEU A 211 5.98 4.24 1.15
CA LEU A 211 7.05 3.58 0.40
C LEU A 211 7.83 2.61 1.28
N LEU A 212 8.22 3.03 2.48
CA LEU A 212 8.92 2.17 3.45
C LEU A 212 8.04 1.01 3.89
N LEU A 213 6.76 1.26 4.17
CA LEU A 213 5.77 0.25 4.51
C LEU A 213 5.67 -0.82 3.42
N THR A 214 5.54 -0.40 2.15
CA THR A 214 5.48 -1.34 1.02
C THR A 214 6.76 -2.14 0.86
N ALA A 215 7.93 -1.52 1.06
CA ALA A 215 9.23 -2.19 1.01
C ALA A 215 9.37 -3.24 2.12
N VAL A 216 9.01 -2.87 3.37
CA VAL A 216 9.02 -3.81 4.52
C VAL A 216 8.07 -4.96 4.27
N GLN A 217 6.81 -4.69 3.88
CA GLN A 217 5.82 -5.73 3.59
C GLN A 217 6.23 -6.65 2.43
N ALA A 218 6.97 -6.14 1.43
CA ALA A 218 7.54 -6.98 0.36
C ALA A 218 8.67 -7.89 0.86
N ALA A 219 9.41 -7.48 1.90
CA ALA A 219 10.48 -8.26 2.49
C ALA A 219 9.98 -9.35 3.46
N VAL A 220 8.82 -9.14 4.10
CA VAL A 220 8.26 -10.04 5.14
C VAL A 220 8.23 -11.53 4.73
N PRO A 221 7.73 -11.93 3.54
CA PRO A 221 7.72 -13.34 3.15
C PRO A 221 9.13 -13.93 2.93
N ARG A 222 10.09 -13.10 2.49
CA ARG A 222 11.49 -13.54 2.33
C ARG A 222 12.17 -13.83 3.66
N LEU A 223 11.61 -13.30 4.75
CA LEU A 223 12.05 -13.54 6.12
C LEU A 223 11.29 -14.70 6.79
N GLY A 224 10.39 -15.38 6.06
CA GLY A 224 9.63 -16.53 6.53
C GLY A 224 8.35 -16.20 7.29
N TYR A 225 7.87 -14.94 7.27
CA TYR A 225 6.65 -14.55 7.98
C TYR A 225 5.45 -14.35 7.03
N ASP A 226 4.23 -14.59 7.53
CA ASP A 226 2.99 -14.23 6.81
C ASP A 226 2.75 -12.72 6.92
N ARG A 227 2.56 -12.05 5.77
CA ARG A 227 2.31 -10.60 5.72
C ARG A 227 1.12 -10.17 6.55
N GLY A 228 0.02 -10.93 6.49
CA GLY A 228 -1.20 -10.57 7.21
C GLY A 228 -1.05 -10.70 8.71
N THR A 229 -0.29 -11.69 9.17
CA THR A 229 0.04 -11.88 10.59
C THR A 229 0.90 -10.74 11.11
N ILE A 230 2.00 -10.42 10.41
CA ILE A 230 2.88 -9.30 10.78
C ILE A 230 2.11 -7.99 10.81
N ARG A 231 1.27 -7.72 9.80
CA ARG A 231 0.45 -6.52 9.76
C ARG A 231 -0.56 -6.47 10.90
N GLY A 232 -1.31 -7.55 11.16
CA GLY A 232 -2.29 -7.61 12.24
C GLY A 232 -1.69 -7.36 13.62
N VAL A 233 -0.55 -8.00 13.92
CA VAL A 233 0.20 -7.78 15.17
C VAL A 233 0.75 -6.35 15.22
N GLY A 234 1.28 -5.83 14.12
CA GLY A 234 1.80 -4.45 14.03
C GLY A 234 0.73 -3.41 14.32
N LEU A 235 -0.43 -3.52 13.70
CA LEU A 235 -1.56 -2.61 13.96
C LEU A 235 -1.99 -2.68 15.44
N THR A 236 -1.98 -3.87 16.04
CA THR A 236 -2.33 -4.02 17.46
C THR A 236 -1.32 -3.33 18.37
N ILE A 237 -0.01 -3.54 18.13
CA ILE A 237 1.06 -2.90 18.90
C ILE A 237 0.94 -1.38 18.79
N ALA A 238 0.75 -0.86 17.58
CA ALA A 238 0.64 0.58 17.34
C ALA A 238 -0.63 1.16 17.98
N ALA A 239 -1.80 0.53 17.77
CA ALA A 239 -3.06 0.98 18.36
C ALA A 239 -2.99 0.98 19.90
N ALA A 240 -2.43 -0.07 20.51
CA ALA A 240 -2.26 -0.15 21.95
C ALA A 240 -1.27 0.90 22.47
N GLY A 241 -0.12 1.07 21.83
CA GLY A 241 0.91 2.02 22.26
C GLY A 241 0.42 3.47 22.20
N PHE A 242 -0.15 3.89 21.09
CA PHE A 242 -0.68 5.26 20.95
C PHE A 242 -1.97 5.46 21.75
N GLY A 243 -2.81 4.42 21.90
CA GLY A 243 -3.99 4.47 22.77
C GLY A 243 -3.65 4.67 24.24
N VAL A 244 -2.61 3.98 24.74
CA VAL A 244 -2.09 4.18 26.11
C VAL A 244 -1.51 5.60 26.25
N TRP A 245 -0.74 6.07 25.25
CA TRP A 245 -0.21 7.43 25.24
C TRP A 245 -1.31 8.48 25.36
N ASP A 246 -2.36 8.40 24.53
CA ASP A 246 -3.47 9.35 24.56
C ASP A 246 -4.29 9.25 25.87
N ALA A 247 -4.45 8.03 26.40
CA ALA A 247 -5.12 7.84 27.70
C ALA A 247 -4.37 8.51 28.85
N VAL A 248 -3.04 8.37 28.89
CA VAL A 248 -2.19 9.01 29.90
C VAL A 248 -2.14 10.52 29.71
N SER A 249 -2.18 10.99 28.46
CA SER A 249 -2.15 12.43 28.12
C SER A 249 -3.52 13.11 28.26
N GLY A 250 -4.59 12.36 28.52
CA GLY A 250 -5.95 12.91 28.67
C GLY A 250 -6.56 13.46 27.37
N VAL A 251 -6.08 13.02 26.21
CA VAL A 251 -6.44 13.56 24.88
C VAL A 251 -7.54 12.74 24.17
N ILE A 252 -8.08 11.71 24.85
CA ILE A 252 -9.13 10.87 24.26
C ILE A 252 -10.40 11.70 24.04
N PRO A 253 -10.92 11.79 22.78
CA PRO A 253 -12.13 12.55 22.51
C PRO A 253 -13.38 11.85 23.06
N ALA A 254 -14.48 12.60 23.18
CA ALA A 254 -15.76 12.02 23.53
C ALA A 254 -16.21 11.01 22.45
N LEU A 255 -16.41 9.77 22.83
CA LEU A 255 -16.81 8.67 21.95
C LEU A 255 -18.31 8.70 21.67
N THR A 256 -18.76 9.59 20.78
CA THR A 256 -20.14 9.62 20.31
C THR A 256 -20.41 8.49 19.32
N GLY A 257 -21.66 8.05 19.20
CA GLY A 257 -22.02 6.99 18.24
C GLY A 257 -21.66 7.34 16.78
N SER A 258 -21.82 8.61 16.39
CA SER A 258 -21.46 9.09 15.05
C SER A 258 -19.93 9.07 14.85
N PHE A 259 -19.14 9.48 15.83
CA PHE A 259 -17.69 9.42 15.76
C PHE A 259 -17.19 7.97 15.60
N ILE A 260 -17.73 7.04 16.41
CA ILE A 260 -17.37 5.61 16.32
C ILE A 260 -17.78 5.04 14.96
N ALA A 261 -18.97 5.39 14.46
CA ALA A 261 -19.43 4.94 13.13
C ALA A 261 -18.48 5.39 12.01
N VAL A 262 -17.99 6.63 12.03
CA VAL A 262 -17.01 7.14 11.07
C VAL A 262 -15.69 6.38 11.21
N ILE A 263 -15.17 6.19 12.43
CA ILE A 263 -13.93 5.43 12.67
C ILE A 263 -14.03 4.01 12.09
N VAL A 264 -15.13 3.31 12.33
CA VAL A 264 -15.34 1.96 11.80
C VAL A 264 -15.46 1.99 10.28
N ALA A 265 -16.22 2.92 9.69
CA ALA A 265 -16.36 3.06 8.25
C ALA A 265 -15.01 3.34 7.57
N VAL A 266 -14.21 4.26 8.11
CA VAL A 266 -12.86 4.58 7.62
C VAL A 266 -11.96 3.36 7.71
N SER A 267 -11.98 2.63 8.85
CA SER A 267 -11.21 1.39 9.03
C SER A 267 -11.56 0.33 8.00
N LEU A 268 -12.85 0.14 7.74
CA LEU A 268 -13.33 -0.80 6.71
C LEU A 268 -12.82 -0.41 5.33
N LEU A 269 -12.96 0.86 4.94
CA LEU A 269 -12.62 1.36 3.61
C LEU A 269 -11.12 1.42 3.36
N MET A 270 -10.32 1.84 4.35
CA MET A 270 -8.86 1.99 4.16
C MET A 270 -8.08 0.69 4.35
N PHE A 271 -8.51 -0.19 5.24
CA PHE A 271 -7.68 -1.32 5.67
C PHE A 271 -8.30 -2.69 5.39
N ILE A 272 -9.59 -2.88 5.75
CA ILE A 272 -10.21 -4.20 5.76
C ILE A 272 -10.60 -4.63 4.36
N ILE A 273 -11.41 -3.82 3.66
CA ILE A 273 -11.89 -4.15 2.31
C ILE A 273 -10.72 -4.26 1.31
N PRO A 274 -9.75 -3.33 1.26
CA PRO A 274 -8.57 -3.49 0.41
C PRO A 274 -7.78 -4.77 0.71
N ALA A 275 -7.63 -5.15 1.99
CA ALA A 275 -6.95 -6.39 2.37
C ALA A 275 -7.68 -7.65 1.89
N VAL A 276 -9.02 -7.64 1.87
CA VAL A 276 -9.84 -8.72 1.29
C VAL A 276 -9.70 -8.75 -0.22
N LEU A 277 -9.84 -7.60 -0.89
CA LEU A 277 -9.71 -7.48 -2.33
C LEU A 277 -8.31 -7.88 -2.82
N TYR A 278 -7.27 -7.69 -2.00
CA TYR A 278 -5.90 -8.11 -2.32
C TYR A 278 -5.74 -9.63 -2.46
N ARG A 279 -6.62 -10.41 -1.88
CA ARG A 279 -6.57 -11.88 -1.97
C ARG A 279 -7.32 -12.44 -3.17
N VAL A 280 -8.31 -11.70 -3.68
CA VAL A 280 -9.20 -12.17 -4.74
C VAL A 280 -8.56 -12.00 -6.11
N GLY A 281 -7.58 -11.11 -6.26
CA GLY A 281 -6.95 -10.84 -7.54
C GLY A 281 -5.62 -11.58 -7.70
N ASP A 282 -5.40 -12.17 -8.86
CA ASP A 282 -4.16 -12.86 -9.21
C ASP A 282 -2.96 -11.90 -9.25
N GLN A 283 -1.85 -12.27 -8.59
CA GLN A 283 -0.76 -11.34 -8.30
C GLN A 283 0.12 -10.99 -9.52
N GLY A 284 0.05 -11.76 -10.60
CA GLY A 284 0.95 -11.63 -11.73
C GLY A 284 0.56 -10.58 -12.79
N ALA A 285 -0.72 -10.44 -13.10
CA ALA A 285 -1.21 -9.50 -14.13
C ALA A 285 -1.30 -8.05 -13.64
N TYR A 286 -1.11 -7.82 -12.33
CA TYR A 286 -1.46 -6.60 -11.62
C TYR A 286 -0.47 -5.44 -11.79
N THR A 287 0.80 -5.68 -12.12
CA THR A 287 1.82 -4.64 -11.91
C THR A 287 1.69 -3.44 -12.83
N ARG A 288 1.50 -3.65 -14.14
CA ARG A 288 1.37 -2.52 -15.10
C ARG A 288 -0.01 -1.87 -15.05
N THR A 289 -1.06 -2.70 -15.00
CA THR A 289 -2.44 -2.21 -14.94
C THR A 289 -2.68 -1.45 -13.64
N ALA A 290 -2.25 -1.98 -12.49
CA ALA A 290 -2.33 -1.30 -11.20
C ALA A 290 -1.55 0.02 -11.19
N ALA A 291 -0.37 0.10 -11.80
CA ALA A 291 0.38 1.35 -11.90
C ALA A 291 -0.38 2.42 -12.71
N ARG A 292 -1.08 2.04 -13.78
CA ARG A 292 -1.94 2.95 -14.54
C ARG A 292 -3.13 3.46 -13.73
N TYR A 293 -3.81 2.57 -12.98
CA TYR A 293 -4.88 2.99 -12.07
C TYR A 293 -4.36 3.96 -11.01
N ASN A 294 -3.21 3.66 -10.40
CA ASN A 294 -2.61 4.52 -9.39
C ASN A 294 -2.20 5.90 -9.93
N ALA A 295 -1.98 6.06 -11.24
CA ALA A 295 -1.75 7.37 -11.84
C ALA A 295 -2.94 8.33 -11.66
N PHE A 296 -4.17 7.80 -11.56
CA PHE A 296 -5.37 8.59 -11.32
C PHE A 296 -5.65 8.85 -9.83
N TYR A 297 -4.83 8.33 -8.92
CA TYR A 297 -5.05 8.49 -7.47
C TYR A 297 -5.28 9.95 -7.05
N PRO A 298 -4.48 10.94 -7.49
CA PRO A 298 -4.71 12.33 -7.11
C PRO A 298 -6.00 12.91 -7.70
N ALA A 299 -6.35 12.52 -8.94
CA ALA A 299 -7.57 12.99 -9.59
C ALA A 299 -8.82 12.47 -8.89
N VAL A 300 -8.84 11.17 -8.56
CA VAL A 300 -9.93 10.57 -7.78
C VAL A 300 -10.01 11.20 -6.40
N ALA A 301 -8.87 11.47 -5.75
CA ALA A 301 -8.82 12.10 -4.44
C ALA A 301 -9.40 13.52 -4.47
N MET A 302 -9.16 14.29 -5.53
CA MET A 302 -9.73 15.63 -5.72
C MET A 302 -11.26 15.56 -5.87
N VAL A 303 -11.75 14.64 -6.70
CA VAL A 303 -13.21 14.46 -6.91
C VAL A 303 -13.90 14.01 -5.61
N VAL A 304 -13.33 13.03 -4.92
CA VAL A 304 -13.89 12.53 -3.65
C VAL A 304 -13.86 13.61 -2.58
N GLY A 305 -12.78 14.39 -2.48
CA GLY A 305 -12.68 15.52 -1.57
C GLY A 305 -13.75 16.60 -1.85
N GLY A 306 -14.01 16.85 -3.13
CA GLY A 306 -15.10 17.74 -3.55
C GLY A 306 -16.49 17.24 -3.11
N ILE A 307 -16.76 15.96 -3.32
CA ILE A 307 -18.06 15.35 -2.98
C ILE A 307 -18.27 15.23 -1.46
N VAL A 308 -17.26 14.73 -0.73
CA VAL A 308 -17.41 14.38 0.70
C VAL A 308 -17.19 15.59 1.60
N LEU A 309 -16.23 16.46 1.27
CA LEU A 309 -15.83 17.59 2.11
C LEU A 309 -16.28 18.94 1.55
N GLY A 310 -16.94 18.98 0.38
CA GLY A 310 -17.33 20.23 -0.26
C GLY A 310 -16.15 21.07 -0.73
N GLN A 311 -14.98 20.46 -0.94
CA GLN A 311 -13.76 21.17 -1.35
C GLN A 311 -13.86 21.63 -2.80
N VAL A 312 -13.60 22.91 -3.05
CA VAL A 312 -13.61 23.47 -4.40
C VAL A 312 -12.18 23.76 -4.85
N PRO A 313 -11.64 23.00 -5.83
CA PRO A 313 -10.30 23.23 -6.34
C PRO A 313 -10.25 24.53 -7.17
N SER A 314 -9.13 25.25 -7.08
CA SER A 314 -8.82 26.39 -7.95
C SER A 314 -8.43 25.91 -9.37
N VAL A 315 -8.39 26.83 -10.32
CA VAL A 315 -7.91 26.52 -11.69
C VAL A 315 -6.46 26.02 -11.67
N LEU A 316 -5.61 26.57 -10.79
CA LEU A 316 -4.22 26.13 -10.65
C LEU A 316 -4.13 24.73 -10.02
N ASP A 317 -5.03 24.36 -9.09
CA ASP A 317 -5.12 23.00 -8.57
C ASP A 317 -5.45 22.01 -9.68
N LEU A 318 -6.40 22.35 -10.55
CA LEU A 318 -6.79 21.50 -11.67
C LEU A 318 -5.66 21.37 -12.70
N LEU A 319 -4.95 22.45 -12.99
CA LEU A 319 -3.78 22.42 -13.88
C LEU A 319 -2.64 21.57 -13.28
N GLY A 320 -2.30 21.82 -12.03
CA GLY A 320 -1.29 21.04 -11.29
C GLY A 320 -1.63 19.57 -11.25
N LEU A 321 -2.90 19.25 -10.98
CA LEU A 321 -3.44 17.88 -10.98
C LEU A 321 -3.30 17.21 -12.35
N ALA A 322 -3.67 17.90 -13.44
CA ALA A 322 -3.58 17.36 -14.80
C ALA A 322 -2.12 17.05 -15.17
N LEU A 323 -1.20 17.99 -14.90
CA LEU A 323 0.24 17.80 -15.14
C LEU A 323 0.81 16.64 -14.31
N PHE A 324 0.47 16.57 -13.03
CA PHE A 324 0.98 15.52 -12.14
C PHE A 324 0.39 14.13 -12.47
N THR A 325 -0.90 14.05 -12.81
CA THR A 325 -1.52 12.82 -13.30
C THR A 325 -0.88 12.37 -14.61
N GLY A 326 -0.61 13.29 -15.53
CA GLY A 326 0.16 13.02 -16.74
C GLY A 326 1.57 12.51 -16.47
N ALA A 327 2.25 13.05 -15.43
CA ALA A 327 3.55 12.56 -14.97
C ALA A 327 3.48 11.10 -14.49
N LEU A 328 2.51 10.78 -13.65
CA LEU A 328 2.32 9.40 -13.15
C LEU A 328 1.92 8.43 -14.26
N TRP A 329 1.09 8.87 -15.20
CA TRP A 329 0.71 8.08 -16.37
C TRP A 329 1.91 7.77 -17.26
N THR A 330 2.73 8.75 -17.59
CA THR A 330 3.96 8.54 -18.38
C THR A 330 4.94 7.64 -17.62
N MET A 331 5.05 7.79 -16.28
CA MET A 331 5.88 6.93 -15.45
C MET A 331 5.39 5.48 -15.45
N SER A 332 4.08 5.23 -15.47
CA SER A 332 3.52 3.87 -15.52
C SER A 332 3.91 3.11 -16.80
N SER A 333 4.29 3.84 -17.85
CA SER A 333 4.77 3.29 -19.12
C SER A 333 6.29 3.04 -19.13
N VAL A 334 7.02 3.53 -18.11
CA VAL A 334 8.48 3.32 -17.99
C VAL A 334 8.75 1.89 -17.50
N THR A 335 9.58 1.16 -18.24
CA THR A 335 9.99 -0.19 -17.85
C THR A 335 10.98 -0.10 -16.69
N ILE A 336 10.56 -0.54 -15.50
CA ILE A 336 11.43 -0.68 -14.35
C ILE A 336 12.16 -2.03 -14.48
N VAL A 337 13.46 -1.98 -14.72
CA VAL A 337 14.29 -3.20 -14.72
C VAL A 337 14.74 -3.45 -13.30
N PRO A 338 14.35 -4.56 -12.68
CA PRO A 338 14.85 -4.90 -11.36
C PRO A 338 16.38 -5.05 -11.46
N ARG A 339 17.12 -4.07 -10.95
CA ARG A 339 18.55 -4.22 -10.74
C ARG A 339 18.70 -5.33 -9.72
N ARG A 340 19.36 -6.44 -10.08
CA ARG A 340 19.74 -7.49 -9.13
C ARG A 340 20.66 -6.84 -8.11
N LEU A 341 20.10 -6.34 -7.02
CA LEU A 341 20.81 -5.66 -5.92
C LEU A 341 21.79 -6.58 -5.18
N PHE A 342 21.71 -7.87 -5.46
CA PHE A 342 22.66 -8.87 -4.97
C PHE A 342 23.34 -9.47 -6.20
N GLY A 343 24.46 -8.86 -6.61
CA GLY A 343 25.37 -9.47 -7.57
C GLY A 343 25.67 -10.90 -7.12
N LYS A 344 25.58 -11.85 -8.03
CA LYS A 344 26.25 -13.14 -7.86
C LYS A 344 27.69 -12.81 -7.45
N ARG A 345 28.00 -12.92 -6.16
CA ARG A 345 29.39 -13.08 -5.71
C ARG A 345 29.90 -14.30 -6.44
N GLY A 346 30.97 -14.09 -7.19
CA GLY A 346 31.55 -14.98 -8.15
C GLY A 346 31.48 -16.46 -7.75
N SER A 347 30.95 -17.28 -8.63
CA SER A 347 31.45 -18.62 -8.79
C SER A 347 32.89 -18.46 -9.29
N GLY A 348 33.83 -18.40 -8.36
CA GLY A 348 35.22 -18.57 -8.69
C GLY A 348 35.38 -19.89 -9.44
N ALA A 349 35.69 -19.80 -10.72
CA ALA A 349 36.22 -20.92 -11.46
C ALA A 349 37.44 -21.38 -10.69
N VAL A 350 37.29 -22.49 -9.98
CA VAL A 350 38.45 -23.30 -9.56
C VAL A 350 38.93 -23.89 -10.86
N ALA A 351 40.00 -23.29 -11.40
CA ALA A 351 40.83 -23.93 -12.43
C ALA A 351 41.41 -25.18 -11.76
N ALA A 352 41.03 -26.33 -12.26
CA ALA A 352 41.76 -27.57 -11.99
C ALA A 352 42.97 -27.59 -12.90
N ASP A 353 44.16 -27.54 -12.28
CA ASP A 353 45.41 -28.02 -12.86
C ASP A 353 45.50 -29.55 -12.68
#